data_cdcfe9c8af96d36533ffb252a8fbd249
#
_entry.id   cdcfe9c8af96d36533ffb252a8fbd249
#
_cell.length_a   1.000
_cell.length_b   1.000
_cell.length_c   1.000
_cell.angle_alpha   90.00
_cell.angle_beta   90.00
_cell.angle_gamma   90.00
#
_symmetry.space_group_name_H-M   'P 1'
#
loop_
_entity.id
_entity.type
_entity.pdbx_description
1 polymer ?
#
loop_
_entity_poly.entity_id
_entity_poly.type
_entity_poly.pdbx_seq_one_letter_code
_entity_poly.pdbx_strand_id
1 'polypeptide(L)'
;MNKIHPLATVSPNAKLGDNIEIGPYVFVDDNVEIGDGCKLLPHAVIFSYVKMGCDCTVFPGAVVGAIPQDLKYEGEVTWVEIGDRVTIRECATINRGTKASGKFLTKVGSDTLIMS
;
A
#
# COMPACT_ATOMS: atom_id res chain seq x y z
N MET A 1 17.90 -6.88 -5.89
CA MET A 1 17.09 -7.74 -6.80
C MET A 1 15.76 -8.03 -6.18
N ASN A 2 14.71 -7.87 -6.92
CA ASN A 2 13.35 -8.11 -6.40
C ASN A 2 12.95 -9.56 -6.58
N LYS A 3 12.24 -10.09 -5.59
CA LYS A 3 11.69 -11.44 -5.63
C LYS A 3 10.18 -11.34 -5.75
N ILE A 4 9.68 -11.45 -6.97
CA ILE A 4 8.26 -11.34 -7.26
C ILE A 4 7.73 -12.72 -7.62
N HIS A 5 6.79 -13.22 -6.82
CA HIS A 5 6.20 -14.53 -7.08
C HIS A 5 5.42 -14.50 -8.40
N PRO A 6 5.50 -15.54 -9.23
CA PRO A 6 4.82 -15.55 -10.53
C PRO A 6 3.30 -15.47 -10.45
N LEU A 7 2.70 -15.78 -9.31
CA LEU A 7 1.25 -15.65 -9.11
C LEU A 7 0.84 -14.27 -8.56
N ALA A 8 1.79 -13.36 -8.36
CA ALA A 8 1.47 -11.99 -7.99
C ALA A 8 1.06 -11.20 -9.23
N THR A 9 0.17 -10.22 -9.03
CA THR A 9 -0.21 -9.29 -10.09
C THR A 9 0.36 -7.93 -9.72
N VAL A 10 1.39 -7.51 -10.43
CA VAL A 10 2.05 -6.22 -10.20
C VAL A 10 1.95 -5.39 -11.47
N SER A 11 1.37 -4.21 -11.36
CA SER A 11 1.25 -3.32 -12.52
C SER A 11 2.63 -2.95 -13.06
N PRO A 12 2.83 -2.94 -14.38
CA PRO A 12 4.07 -2.45 -14.96
C PRO A 12 4.32 -0.96 -14.69
N ASN A 13 3.29 -0.23 -14.29
CA ASN A 13 3.40 1.19 -13.94
C ASN A 13 3.69 1.43 -12.46
N ALA A 14 3.82 0.37 -11.66
CA ALA A 14 4.25 0.50 -10.27
C ALA A 14 5.77 0.72 -10.24
N LYS A 15 6.20 1.61 -9.35
CA LYS A 15 7.63 1.89 -9.16
C LYS A 15 8.13 1.14 -7.94
N LEU A 16 8.97 0.14 -8.17
CA LEU A 16 9.53 -0.69 -7.11
C LEU A 16 11.00 -0.34 -6.90
N GLY A 17 11.41 -0.21 -5.65
CA GLY A 17 12.82 -0.10 -5.29
C GLY A 17 13.54 -1.44 -5.40
N ASP A 18 14.60 -1.62 -4.64
CA ASP A 18 15.41 -2.84 -4.65
C ASP A 18 15.09 -3.73 -3.45
N ASN A 19 15.39 -5.03 -3.60
CA ASN A 19 15.26 -6.02 -2.54
C ASN A 19 13.82 -6.13 -1.99
N ILE A 20 12.85 -6.00 -2.86
CA ILE A 20 11.44 -6.16 -2.50
C ILE A 20 11.04 -7.62 -2.66
N GLU A 21 10.31 -8.13 -1.69
CA GLU A 21 9.76 -9.49 -1.74
C GLU A 21 8.24 -9.40 -1.87
N ILE A 22 7.70 -10.01 -2.92
CA ILE A 22 6.26 -10.02 -3.20
C ILE A 22 5.80 -11.47 -3.30
N GLY A 23 4.93 -11.88 -2.39
CA GLY A 23 4.41 -13.24 -2.33
C GLY A 23 3.29 -13.51 -3.33
N PRO A 24 2.77 -14.76 -3.34
CA PRO A 24 1.70 -15.14 -4.27
C PRO A 24 0.40 -14.38 -3.96
N TYR A 25 -0.35 -14.13 -5.02
CA TYR A 25 -1.66 -13.48 -4.95
C TYR A 25 -1.64 -12.07 -4.36
N VAL A 26 -0.47 -11.44 -4.30
CA VAL A 26 -0.36 -10.01 -3.99
C VAL A 26 -0.83 -9.22 -5.20
N PHE A 27 -1.58 -8.15 -4.98
CA PHE A 27 -2.00 -7.24 -6.03
C PHE A 27 -1.40 -5.86 -5.79
N VAL A 28 -0.69 -5.34 -6.79
CA VAL A 28 -0.13 -3.98 -6.76
C VAL A 28 -0.62 -3.24 -7.99
N ASP A 29 -1.34 -2.17 -7.77
CA ASP A 29 -2.00 -1.39 -8.82
C ASP A 29 -1.07 -0.37 -9.46
N ASP A 30 -1.59 0.36 -10.44
CA ASP A 30 -0.91 1.51 -11.05
C ASP A 30 -0.69 2.62 -10.01
N ASN A 31 0.24 3.53 -10.29
CA ASN A 31 0.49 4.69 -9.43
C ASN A 31 0.82 4.31 -8.00
N VAL A 32 1.61 3.25 -7.84
CA VAL A 32 2.13 2.79 -6.55
C VAL A 32 3.63 2.94 -6.57
N GLU A 33 4.20 3.47 -5.48
CA GLU A 33 5.64 3.54 -5.28
C GLU A 33 5.99 2.80 -4.00
N ILE A 34 6.91 1.84 -4.09
CA ILE A 34 7.33 1.02 -2.96
C ILE A 34 8.83 1.14 -2.80
N GLY A 35 9.27 1.56 -1.62
CA GLY A 35 10.69 1.73 -1.31
C GLY A 35 11.43 0.42 -1.12
N ASP A 36 12.75 0.53 -0.93
CA ASP A 36 13.62 -0.64 -0.84
C ASP A 36 13.30 -1.53 0.37
N GLY A 37 13.50 -2.82 0.21
CA GLY A 37 13.43 -3.78 1.32
C GLY A 37 12.04 -4.11 1.82
N CYS A 38 11.00 -3.68 1.15
CA CYS A 38 9.63 -3.99 1.58
C CYS A 38 9.26 -5.44 1.32
N LYS A 39 8.37 -5.97 2.17
CA LYS A 39 7.86 -7.33 2.04
C LYS A 39 6.34 -7.29 1.97
N LEU A 40 5.80 -7.78 0.86
CA LEU A 40 4.36 -7.91 0.67
C LEU A 40 4.03 -9.39 0.77
N LEU A 41 3.39 -9.78 1.86
CA LEU A 41 3.08 -11.18 2.13
C LEU A 41 1.85 -11.63 1.34
N PRO A 42 1.60 -12.95 1.20
CA PRO A 42 0.53 -13.44 0.32
C PRO A 42 -0.82 -12.75 0.55
N HIS A 43 -1.52 -12.47 -0.54
CA HIS A 43 -2.84 -11.84 -0.52
C HIS A 43 -2.89 -10.38 -0.04
N ALA A 44 -1.75 -9.72 0.13
CA ALA A 44 -1.74 -8.28 0.39
C ALA A 44 -2.21 -7.52 -0.86
N VAL A 45 -2.92 -6.42 -0.68
CA VAL A 45 -3.47 -5.62 -1.77
C VAL A 45 -3.05 -4.17 -1.61
N ILE A 46 -2.40 -3.64 -2.64
CA ILE A 46 -1.98 -2.24 -2.69
C ILE A 46 -2.69 -1.60 -3.88
N PHE A 47 -3.68 -0.78 -3.62
CA PHE A 47 -4.42 -0.06 -4.66
C PHE A 47 -3.66 1.19 -5.11
N SER A 48 -4.20 1.87 -6.11
CA SER A 48 -3.56 3.07 -6.69
C SER A 48 -3.38 4.19 -5.69
N TYR A 49 -2.38 5.04 -5.96
CA TYR A 49 -2.07 6.25 -5.19
C TYR A 49 -1.55 5.95 -3.78
N VAL A 50 -0.69 4.96 -3.70
CA VAL A 50 0.03 4.62 -2.47
C VAL A 50 1.52 4.86 -2.68
N LYS A 51 2.14 5.55 -1.74
CA LYS A 51 3.59 5.75 -1.69
C LYS A 51 4.11 5.20 -0.38
N MET A 52 4.89 4.13 -0.47
CA MET A 52 5.41 3.40 0.69
C MET A 52 6.90 3.59 0.82
N GLY A 53 7.37 3.87 2.02
CA GLY A 53 8.79 4.01 2.32
C GLY A 53 9.54 2.69 2.32
N CYS A 54 10.71 2.68 2.95
CA CYS A 54 11.60 1.52 2.94
C CYS A 54 11.29 0.57 4.11
N ASP A 55 11.63 -0.72 3.92
CA ASP A 55 11.57 -1.75 4.97
C ASP A 55 10.21 -1.92 5.63
N CYS A 56 9.15 -1.69 4.88
CA CYS A 56 7.79 -1.94 5.35
C CYS A 56 7.40 -3.40 5.14
N THR A 57 6.53 -3.91 6.00
CA THR A 57 6.00 -5.26 5.88
C THR A 57 4.47 -5.20 5.87
N VAL A 58 3.87 -5.77 4.83
CA VAL A 58 2.41 -5.85 4.69
C VAL A 58 2.00 -7.31 4.83
N PHE A 59 1.24 -7.61 5.87
CA PHE A 59 0.83 -8.97 6.21
C PHE A 59 -0.34 -9.44 5.34
N PRO A 60 -0.62 -10.76 5.33
CA PRO A 60 -1.65 -11.32 4.45
C PRO A 60 -3.03 -10.68 4.66
N GLY A 61 -3.70 -10.39 3.56
CA GLY A 61 -5.06 -9.86 3.60
C GLY A 61 -5.18 -8.38 3.94
N ALA A 62 -4.07 -7.70 4.21
CA ALA A 62 -4.12 -6.26 4.43
C ALA A 62 -4.41 -5.53 3.12
N VAL A 63 -5.14 -4.42 3.20
CA VAL A 63 -5.53 -3.62 2.04
C VAL A 63 -5.09 -2.18 2.26
N VAL A 64 -4.27 -1.68 1.36
CA VAL A 64 -3.74 -0.31 1.44
C VAL A 64 -4.24 0.48 0.24
N GLY A 65 -4.76 1.67 0.49
CA GLY A 65 -5.19 2.58 -0.57
C GLY A 65 -6.60 2.32 -1.09
N ALA A 66 -7.42 1.61 -0.34
CA ALA A 66 -8.81 1.38 -0.74
C ALA A 66 -9.57 2.70 -0.89
N ILE A 67 -10.55 2.70 -1.78
CA ILE A 67 -11.45 3.84 -1.95
C ILE A 67 -12.18 4.09 -0.63
N PRO A 68 -12.22 5.35 -0.14
CA PRO A 68 -12.92 5.65 1.10
C PRO A 68 -14.39 5.24 1.06
N GLN A 69 -14.89 4.74 2.19
CA GLN A 69 -16.30 4.38 2.32
C GLN A 69 -17.17 5.60 2.68
N ASP A 70 -16.60 6.78 2.60
CA ASP A 70 -17.31 8.03 2.86
C ASP A 70 -18.25 8.34 1.69
N LEU A 71 -19.51 8.60 1.98
CA LEU A 71 -20.50 8.96 0.95
C LEU A 71 -20.16 10.27 0.23
N LYS A 72 -19.26 11.06 0.78
CA LYS A 72 -18.80 12.31 0.17
C LYS A 72 -17.67 12.10 -0.85
N TYR A 73 -17.17 10.87 -0.99
CA TYR A 73 -16.10 10.60 -1.94
C TYR A 73 -16.64 10.67 -3.36
N GLU A 74 -16.02 11.50 -4.20
CA GLU A 74 -16.46 11.75 -5.57
C GLU A 74 -15.42 11.29 -6.62
N GLY A 75 -14.55 10.36 -6.28
CA GLY A 75 -13.54 9.84 -7.20
C GLY A 75 -12.30 10.71 -7.33
N GLU A 76 -12.11 11.67 -6.44
CA GLU A 76 -10.92 12.54 -6.45
C GLU A 76 -9.64 11.74 -6.17
N VAL A 77 -8.51 12.26 -6.68
CA VAL A 77 -7.20 11.66 -6.45
C VAL A 77 -6.69 12.11 -5.09
N THR A 78 -6.58 11.14 -4.18
CA THR A 78 -5.97 11.35 -2.86
C THR A 78 -4.94 10.26 -2.64
N TRP A 79 -3.86 10.58 -1.95
CA TRP A 79 -2.73 9.68 -1.77
C TRP A 79 -2.69 9.10 -0.37
N VAL A 80 -2.09 7.90 -0.25
CA VAL A 80 -1.64 7.35 1.03
C VAL A 80 -0.13 7.37 1.03
N GLU A 81 0.46 8.05 2.00
CA GLU A 81 1.90 8.02 2.22
C GLU A 81 2.21 7.22 3.48
N ILE A 82 3.06 6.20 3.32
CA ILE A 82 3.49 5.33 4.41
C ILE A 82 4.98 5.55 4.61
N GLY A 83 5.39 5.84 5.83
CA GLY A 83 6.79 6.07 6.16
C GLY A 83 7.62 4.79 6.11
N ASP A 84 8.80 4.83 6.71
CA ASP A 84 9.72 3.70 6.71
C ASP A 84 9.42 2.75 7.89
N ARG A 85 9.75 1.48 7.72
CA ARG A 85 9.65 0.47 8.79
C ARG A 85 8.25 0.39 9.39
N VAL A 86 7.23 0.52 8.56
CA VAL A 86 5.83 0.38 8.99
C VAL A 86 5.42 -1.08 8.83
N THR A 87 4.74 -1.61 9.82
CA THR A 87 4.18 -2.97 9.78
C THR A 87 2.66 -2.86 9.72
N ILE A 88 2.07 -3.44 8.68
CA ILE A 88 0.62 -3.46 8.50
C ILE A 88 0.16 -4.90 8.67
N ARG A 89 -0.55 -5.16 9.76
CA ARG A 89 -0.93 -6.53 10.15
C ARG A 89 -2.08 -7.06 9.33
N GLU A 90 -2.39 -8.33 9.55
CA GLU A 90 -3.38 -9.09 8.78
C GLU A 90 -4.74 -8.39 8.77
N CYS A 91 -5.32 -8.31 7.59
CA CYS A 91 -6.65 -7.75 7.37
C CYS A 91 -6.83 -6.29 7.80
N ALA A 92 -5.75 -5.58 8.11
CA ALA A 92 -5.82 -4.14 8.35
C ALA A 92 -6.15 -3.42 7.05
N THR A 93 -6.86 -2.29 7.15
CA THR A 93 -7.25 -1.49 5.99
C THR A 93 -6.80 -0.05 6.19
N ILE A 94 -6.10 0.49 5.20
CA ILE A 94 -5.74 1.90 5.15
C ILE A 94 -6.40 2.49 3.92
N ASN A 95 -7.40 3.37 4.12
CA ASN A 95 -8.14 3.99 3.03
C ASN A 95 -7.52 5.31 2.62
N ARG A 96 -7.72 5.70 1.35
CA ARG A 96 -7.36 7.04 0.88
C ARG A 96 -8.29 8.07 1.50
N GLY A 97 -7.80 9.29 1.68
CA GLY A 97 -8.63 10.38 2.18
C GLY A 97 -9.65 10.88 1.15
N THR A 98 -10.50 11.82 1.54
CA THR A 98 -11.46 12.43 0.64
C THR A 98 -11.23 13.95 0.56
N LYS A 99 -11.59 14.53 -0.60
CA LYS A 99 -11.53 15.97 -0.79
C LYS A 99 -12.52 16.70 0.12
N ALA A 100 -13.70 16.13 0.28
CA ALA A 100 -14.77 16.72 1.10
C ALA A 100 -14.38 16.82 2.58
N SER A 101 -13.54 15.89 3.08
CA SER A 101 -13.04 15.96 4.45
C SER A 101 -11.85 16.89 4.62
N GLY A 102 -11.37 17.49 3.53
CA GLY A 102 -10.16 18.30 3.53
C GLY A 102 -8.88 17.49 3.61
N LYS A 103 -8.95 16.19 3.47
CA LYS A 103 -7.80 15.29 3.56
C LYS A 103 -7.46 14.74 2.19
N PHE A 104 -6.54 15.42 1.50
CA PHE A 104 -6.03 14.93 0.21
C PHE A 104 -4.97 13.86 0.38
N LEU A 105 -4.52 13.63 1.61
CA LEU A 105 -3.42 12.75 1.93
C LEU A 105 -3.69 12.02 3.23
N THR A 106 -3.61 10.70 3.20
CA THR A 106 -3.56 9.87 4.42
C THR A 106 -2.11 9.55 4.68
N LYS A 107 -1.61 9.88 5.86
CA LYS A 107 -0.20 9.73 6.17
C LYS A 107 -0.01 8.82 7.39
N VAL A 108 0.86 7.82 7.22
CA VAL A 108 1.28 6.92 8.30
C VAL A 108 2.74 7.18 8.58
N GLY A 109 3.07 7.57 9.80
CA GLY A 109 4.45 7.85 10.19
C GLY A 109 5.33 6.61 10.21
N SER A 110 6.66 6.82 10.17
CA SER A 110 7.62 5.73 10.23
C SER A 110 7.52 4.97 11.56
N ASP A 111 7.97 3.71 11.56
CA ASP A 111 8.03 2.84 12.75
C ASP A 111 6.66 2.60 13.39
N THR A 112 5.59 2.68 12.61
CA THR A 112 4.22 2.49 13.07
C THR A 112 3.77 1.05 12.86
N LEU A 113 2.98 0.53 13.81
CA LEU A 113 2.33 -0.78 13.70
C LEU A 113 0.83 -0.55 13.54
N ILE A 114 0.30 -1.01 12.39
CA ILE A 114 -1.13 -0.92 12.11
C ILE A 114 -1.76 -2.28 12.37
N MET A 115 -2.66 -2.34 13.35
CA MET A 115 -3.40 -3.56 13.68
C MET A 115 -4.76 -3.56 13.01
N SER A 116 -5.27 -4.75 12.79
CA SER A 116 -6.62 -4.89 12.23
C SER A 116 -7.71 -4.53 13.25
#